data_81f9d24ee1652e29ec4bd73d15e2e0cd
#
_entry.id   81f9d24ee1652e29ec4bd73d15e2e0cd
#
_cell.length_a   1.000
_cell.length_b   1.000
_cell.length_c   1.000
_cell.angle_alpha   90.00
_cell.angle_beta   90.00
_cell.angle_gamma   90.00
#
_symmetry.space_group_name_H-M   'P 1'
#
loop_
_entity.id
_entity.type
_entity.pdbx_description
1 polymer ?
#
loop_
_entity_poly.entity_id
_entity_poly.type
_entity_poly.pdbx_seq_one_letter_code
_entity_poly.pdbx_strand_id
1 'polypeptide(L)'
;MIVKIFKAVWFISLLAAVGVLLFAYAGFPDVIILSDNGTGPVQSMGRNELFYAAVGLLAIFNVMVFLINRFMAAGDEFFQAWFYGLVICFNVFTLVALEFFNLYNSQERYDYDSIGYIIYGSVGLIVLWASLWPVGQLVKMFMPKREVAKN
;
A
#
# COMPACT_ATOMS: atom_id res chain seq x y z
N MET A 1 -5.99 -9.90 -20.32
CA MET A 1 -5.28 -10.92 -19.49
C MET A 1 -4.58 -10.29 -18.29
N ILE A 2 -3.88 -9.19 -18.45
CA ILE A 2 -3.16 -8.46 -17.40
C ILE A 2 -4.05 -8.06 -16.22
N VAL A 3 -5.22 -7.46 -16.47
CA VAL A 3 -6.15 -7.03 -15.42
C VAL A 3 -6.59 -8.19 -14.52
N LYS A 4 -6.79 -9.39 -15.09
CA LYS A 4 -7.19 -10.57 -14.30
C LYS A 4 -6.09 -10.97 -13.31
N ILE A 5 -4.82 -10.89 -13.72
CA ILE A 5 -3.66 -11.19 -12.86
C ILE A 5 -3.59 -10.17 -11.73
N PHE A 6 -3.64 -8.87 -12.04
CA PHE A 6 -3.63 -7.81 -11.03
C PHE A 6 -4.79 -7.94 -10.04
N LYS A 7 -5.98 -8.30 -10.52
CA LYS A 7 -7.16 -8.54 -9.68
C LYS A 7 -6.95 -9.70 -8.71
N ALA A 8 -6.34 -10.79 -9.16
CA ALA A 8 -6.01 -11.93 -8.29
C ALA A 8 -4.96 -11.56 -7.24
N VAL A 9 -3.87 -10.87 -7.65
CA VAL A 9 -2.82 -10.42 -6.74
C VAL A 9 -3.36 -9.39 -5.73
N TRP A 10 -4.23 -8.46 -6.16
CA TRP A 10 -4.91 -7.53 -5.28
C TRP A 10 -5.71 -8.25 -4.19
N PHE A 11 -6.50 -9.25 -4.58
CA PHE A 11 -7.31 -10.01 -3.62
C PHE A 11 -6.44 -10.75 -2.60
N ILE A 12 -5.34 -11.37 -3.05
CA ILE A 12 -4.38 -12.05 -2.18
C ILE A 12 -3.71 -11.04 -1.24
N SER A 13 -3.28 -9.87 -1.74
CA SER A 13 -2.65 -8.82 -0.92
C SER A 13 -3.60 -8.27 0.14
N LEU A 14 -4.89 -8.12 -0.18
CA LEU A 14 -5.91 -7.70 0.78
C LEU A 14 -6.09 -8.76 1.88
N LEU A 15 -6.21 -10.04 1.52
CA LEU A 15 -6.33 -11.12 2.50
C LEU A 15 -5.10 -11.19 3.40
N ALA A 16 -3.91 -11.04 2.85
CA ALA A 16 -2.67 -11.01 3.62
C ALA A 16 -2.64 -9.83 4.59
N ALA A 17 -2.98 -8.62 4.14
CA ALA A 17 -3.02 -7.43 4.98
C ALA A 17 -4.04 -7.54 6.12
N VAL A 18 -5.23 -8.08 5.84
CA VAL A 18 -6.25 -8.34 6.88
C VAL A 18 -5.78 -9.41 7.85
N GLY A 19 -5.16 -10.50 7.36
CA GLY A 19 -4.59 -11.55 8.20
C GLY A 19 -3.53 -11.02 9.17
N VAL A 20 -2.57 -10.23 8.65
CA VAL A 20 -1.52 -9.59 9.49
C VAL A 20 -2.14 -8.59 10.46
N LEU A 21 -3.15 -7.81 10.06
CA LEU A 21 -3.82 -6.87 10.94
C LEU A 21 -4.47 -7.58 12.15
N LEU A 22 -5.16 -8.69 11.91
CA LEU A 22 -5.78 -9.47 12.98
C LEU A 22 -4.73 -10.12 13.87
N PHE A 23 -3.66 -10.65 13.30
CA PHE A 23 -2.55 -11.26 14.04
C PHE A 23 -1.84 -10.21 14.91
N ALA A 24 -1.48 -9.06 14.33
CA ALA A 24 -0.83 -7.97 15.04
C ALA A 24 -1.71 -7.44 16.17
N TYR A 25 -3.02 -7.24 15.92
CA TYR A 25 -3.96 -6.79 16.94
C TYR A 25 -4.01 -7.74 18.14
N ALA A 26 -3.94 -9.05 17.92
CA ALA A 26 -3.92 -10.04 19.00
C ALA A 26 -2.62 -10.01 19.82
N GLY A 27 -1.50 -9.63 19.19
CA GLY A 27 -0.17 -9.57 19.83
C GLY A 27 0.19 -8.20 20.43
N PHE A 28 -0.49 -7.13 20.04
CA PHE A 28 -0.15 -5.79 20.49
C PHE A 28 -0.44 -5.56 21.98
N PRO A 29 0.44 -4.81 22.69
CA PRO A 29 0.12 -4.28 24.02
C PRO A 29 -1.02 -3.25 23.93
N ASP A 30 -1.64 -2.91 25.08
CA ASP A 30 -2.74 -1.93 25.12
C ASP A 30 -2.32 -0.53 24.66
N VAL A 31 -1.06 -0.18 24.87
CA VAL A 31 -0.43 1.07 24.41
C VAL A 31 0.75 0.72 23.52
N ILE A 32 0.70 1.20 22.29
CA ILE A 32 1.69 0.96 21.25
C ILE A 32 2.59 2.18 21.16
N ILE A 33 3.90 1.99 21.25
CA ILE A 33 4.90 3.03 21.03
C ILE A 33 5.10 3.19 19.53
N LEU A 34 4.86 4.40 19.02
CA LEU A 34 5.04 4.75 17.61
C LEU A 34 6.46 5.26 17.34
N SER A 35 7.01 6.03 18.26
CA SER A 35 8.36 6.57 18.18
C SER A 35 8.88 6.93 19.57
N ASP A 36 10.12 6.56 19.85
CA ASP A 36 10.87 6.99 21.02
C ASP A 36 12.28 7.38 20.58
N ASN A 37 12.53 8.69 20.54
CA ASN A 37 13.82 9.25 20.14
C ASN A 37 14.77 9.47 21.34
N GLY A 38 14.38 9.05 22.54
CA GLY A 38 15.18 9.18 23.77
C GLY A 38 15.36 10.61 24.28
N THR A 39 15.02 11.63 23.50
CA THR A 39 15.23 13.06 23.83
C THR A 39 13.94 13.87 23.87
N GLY A 40 12.81 13.29 23.47
CA GLY A 40 11.49 13.93 23.38
C GLY A 40 10.38 13.10 24.03
N PRO A 41 9.14 13.60 24.01
CA PRO A 41 8.01 12.83 24.50
C PRO A 41 7.80 11.58 23.64
N VAL A 42 7.63 10.44 24.29
CA VAL A 42 7.30 9.18 23.61
C VAL A 42 5.95 9.33 22.91
N GLN A 43 5.94 9.09 21.59
CA GLN A 43 4.70 9.05 20.83
C GLN A 43 4.08 7.66 20.97
N SER A 44 2.86 7.60 21.44
CA SER A 44 2.12 6.36 21.65
C SER A 44 0.67 6.48 21.19
N MET A 45 0.06 5.35 20.88
CA MET A 45 -1.33 5.22 20.45
C MET A 45 -1.95 3.99 21.11
N GLY A 46 -3.24 4.02 21.40
CA GLY A 46 -3.97 2.86 21.89
C GLY A 46 -4.07 1.76 20.83
N ARG A 47 -4.01 0.50 21.24
CA ARG A 47 -4.16 -0.67 20.35
C ARG A 47 -5.42 -0.57 19.47
N ASN A 48 -6.55 -0.20 20.07
CA ASN A 48 -7.81 -0.06 19.34
C ASN A 48 -7.76 1.08 18.32
N GLU A 49 -7.11 2.20 18.65
CA GLU A 49 -6.97 3.35 17.76
C GLU A 49 -6.15 2.98 16.53
N LEU A 50 -5.02 2.30 16.72
CA LEU A 50 -4.20 1.80 15.60
C LEU A 50 -4.98 0.81 14.74
N PHE A 51 -5.72 -0.11 15.37
CA PHE A 51 -6.54 -1.09 14.66
C PHE A 51 -7.58 -0.41 13.77
N TYR A 52 -8.37 0.53 14.33
CA TYR A 52 -9.38 1.24 13.54
C TYR A 52 -8.78 2.13 12.46
N ALA A 53 -7.63 2.75 12.72
CA ALA A 53 -6.91 3.51 11.71
C ALA A 53 -6.47 2.61 10.53
N ALA A 54 -5.90 1.44 10.82
CA ALA A 54 -5.50 0.48 9.80
C ALA A 54 -6.70 -0.09 9.01
N VAL A 55 -7.80 -0.44 9.70
CA VAL A 55 -9.06 -0.87 9.05
C VAL A 55 -9.59 0.22 8.13
N GLY A 56 -9.62 1.47 8.61
CA GLY A 56 -10.08 2.62 7.82
C GLY A 56 -9.24 2.83 6.57
N LEU A 57 -7.91 2.77 6.70
CA LEU A 57 -6.97 2.90 5.58
C LEU A 57 -7.19 1.77 4.55
N LEU A 58 -7.22 0.52 4.99
CA LEU A 58 -7.48 -0.63 4.11
C LEU A 58 -8.84 -0.50 3.42
N ALA A 59 -9.90 -0.11 4.16
CA ALA A 59 -11.24 0.06 3.61
C ALA A 59 -11.26 1.13 2.52
N ILE A 60 -10.68 2.31 2.74
CA ILE A 60 -10.65 3.41 1.78
C ILE A 60 -10.02 2.96 0.46
N PHE A 61 -8.80 2.43 0.50
CA PHE A 61 -8.09 2.04 -0.73
C PHE A 61 -8.78 0.88 -1.46
N ASN A 62 -9.25 -0.12 -0.73
CA ASN A 62 -9.85 -1.29 -1.36
C ASN A 62 -11.28 -1.03 -1.87
N VAL A 63 -12.07 -0.18 -1.20
CA VAL A 63 -13.38 0.26 -1.72
C VAL A 63 -13.23 1.09 -2.99
N MET A 64 -12.19 1.91 -3.12
CA MET A 64 -11.92 2.66 -4.35
C MET A 64 -11.75 1.76 -5.57
N VAL A 65 -11.25 0.52 -5.41
CA VAL A 65 -11.16 -0.46 -6.50
C VAL A 65 -12.54 -0.75 -7.10
N PHE A 66 -13.56 -0.93 -6.26
CA PHE A 66 -14.94 -1.17 -6.74
C PHE A 66 -15.51 0.06 -7.43
N LEU A 67 -15.27 1.24 -6.87
CA LEU A 67 -15.75 2.51 -7.44
C LEU A 67 -15.13 2.74 -8.82
N ILE A 68 -13.82 2.58 -8.96
CA ILE A 68 -13.13 2.79 -10.23
C ILE A 68 -13.57 1.75 -11.27
N ASN A 69 -13.68 0.49 -10.90
CA ASN A 69 -14.22 -0.53 -11.81
C ASN A 69 -15.62 -0.21 -12.28
N ARG A 70 -16.46 0.35 -11.43
CA ARG A 70 -17.84 0.69 -11.76
C ARG A 70 -17.93 1.91 -12.70
N PHE A 71 -17.13 2.95 -12.43
CA PHE A 71 -17.23 4.23 -13.14
C PHE A 71 -16.32 4.33 -14.36
N MET A 72 -15.20 3.60 -14.39
CA MET A 72 -14.20 3.66 -15.46
C MET A 72 -14.05 2.34 -16.23
N ALA A 73 -14.95 1.38 -16.02
CA ALA A 73 -14.87 0.01 -16.54
C ALA A 73 -14.87 -0.09 -18.08
N ALA A 74 -15.17 0.97 -18.79
CA ALA A 74 -15.44 0.89 -20.23
C ALA A 74 -14.26 1.24 -21.16
N GLY A 75 -13.06 1.60 -20.66
CA GLY A 75 -12.15 2.20 -21.60
C GLY A 75 -10.66 1.88 -21.52
N ASP A 76 -10.06 1.66 -20.37
CA ASP A 76 -8.60 1.58 -20.29
C ASP A 76 -8.13 0.44 -19.37
N GLU A 77 -7.86 -0.73 -19.97
CA GLU A 77 -7.31 -1.89 -19.25
C GLU A 77 -5.97 -1.56 -18.57
N PHE A 78 -5.17 -0.66 -19.15
CA PHE A 78 -3.90 -0.27 -18.59
C PHE A 78 -4.09 0.56 -17.31
N PHE A 79 -5.02 1.52 -17.32
CA PHE A 79 -5.38 2.29 -16.14
C PHE A 79 -5.91 1.39 -15.01
N GLN A 80 -6.78 0.44 -15.35
CA GLN A 80 -7.30 -0.52 -14.37
C GLN A 80 -6.17 -1.34 -13.74
N ALA A 81 -5.26 -1.89 -14.57
CA ALA A 81 -4.12 -2.67 -14.07
C ALA A 81 -3.21 -1.83 -13.17
N TRP A 82 -2.92 -0.58 -13.58
CA TRP A 82 -2.13 0.36 -12.78
C TRP A 82 -2.80 0.65 -11.43
N PHE A 83 -4.11 0.89 -11.42
CA PHE A 83 -4.83 1.20 -10.18
C PHE A 83 -4.87 0.00 -9.22
N TYR A 84 -5.11 -1.21 -9.73
CA TYR A 84 -4.97 -2.42 -8.90
C TYR A 84 -3.56 -2.53 -8.31
N GLY A 85 -2.53 -2.28 -9.12
CA GLY A 85 -1.15 -2.31 -8.66
C GLY A 85 -0.88 -1.26 -7.57
N LEU A 86 -1.45 -0.05 -7.69
CA LEU A 86 -1.34 0.97 -6.66
C LEU A 86 -1.95 0.50 -5.33
N VAL A 87 -3.14 -0.09 -5.38
CA VAL A 87 -3.79 -0.61 -4.16
C VAL A 87 -3.03 -1.81 -3.57
N ILE A 88 -2.44 -2.67 -4.41
CA ILE A 88 -1.53 -3.73 -3.95
C ILE A 88 -0.35 -3.12 -3.17
N CYS A 89 0.28 -2.06 -3.68
CA CYS A 89 1.37 -1.39 -2.98
C CYS A 89 0.93 -0.84 -1.61
N PHE A 90 -0.28 -0.28 -1.51
CA PHE A 90 -0.83 0.18 -0.23
C PHE A 90 -1.13 -0.97 0.74
N ASN A 91 -1.67 -2.10 0.26
CA ASN A 91 -1.90 -3.28 1.09
C ASN A 91 -0.56 -3.82 1.63
N VAL A 92 0.46 -3.90 0.78
CA VAL A 92 1.82 -4.33 1.18
C VAL A 92 2.44 -3.35 2.18
N PHE A 93 2.31 -2.04 1.95
CA PHE A 93 2.78 -1.03 2.89
C PHE A 93 2.11 -1.18 4.26
N THR A 94 0.78 -1.36 4.28
CA THR A 94 0.04 -1.54 5.54
C THR A 94 0.51 -2.79 6.29
N LEU A 95 0.73 -3.90 5.56
CA LEU A 95 1.28 -5.12 6.12
C LEU A 95 2.67 -4.88 6.74
N VAL A 96 3.58 -4.25 6.01
CA VAL A 96 4.94 -3.93 6.48
C VAL A 96 4.90 -3.01 7.69
N ALA A 97 4.04 -1.98 7.68
CA ALA A 97 3.92 -1.05 8.80
C ALA A 97 3.38 -1.73 10.07
N LEU A 98 2.39 -2.60 9.93
CA LEU A 98 1.85 -3.36 11.07
C LEU A 98 2.90 -4.31 11.68
N GLU A 99 3.65 -5.03 10.85
CA GLU A 99 4.73 -5.90 11.30
C GLU A 99 5.85 -5.09 11.96
N PHE A 100 6.18 -3.91 11.42
CA PHE A 100 7.16 -3.03 12.06
C PHE A 100 6.71 -2.61 13.46
N PHE A 101 5.45 -2.16 13.64
CA PHE A 101 4.96 -1.81 14.97
C PHE A 101 4.90 -3.02 15.90
N ASN A 102 4.58 -4.20 15.39
CA ASN A 102 4.58 -5.43 16.17
C ASN A 102 6.00 -5.75 16.70
N LEU A 103 7.00 -5.70 15.83
CA LEU A 103 8.40 -5.91 16.19
C LEU A 103 8.92 -4.80 17.13
N TYR A 104 8.60 -3.54 16.82
CA TYR A 104 9.06 -2.39 17.62
C TYR A 104 8.53 -2.41 19.06
N ASN A 105 7.34 -2.96 19.27
CA ASN A 105 6.73 -3.10 20.59
C ASN A 105 6.95 -4.49 21.23
N SER A 106 7.66 -5.39 20.54
CA SER A 106 8.07 -6.66 21.10
C SER A 106 9.24 -6.46 22.06
N GLN A 107 9.39 -7.36 23.03
CA GLN A 107 10.55 -7.34 23.94
C GLN A 107 11.82 -7.95 23.32
N GLU A 108 11.75 -8.36 22.07
CA GLU A 108 12.87 -8.94 21.35
C GLU A 108 13.83 -7.83 20.86
N ARG A 109 15.13 -8.08 20.98
CA ARG A 109 16.15 -7.15 20.49
C ARG A 109 16.34 -7.34 19.01
N TYR A 110 15.71 -6.49 18.21
CA TYR A 110 15.92 -6.42 16.78
C TYR A 110 16.82 -5.24 16.39
N ASP A 111 17.50 -5.40 15.25
CA ASP A 111 18.20 -4.29 14.60
C ASP A 111 17.15 -3.45 13.83
N TYR A 112 16.65 -2.41 14.49
CA TYR A 112 15.61 -1.53 13.95
C TYR A 112 16.08 -0.76 12.72
N ASP A 113 17.37 -0.51 12.56
CA ASP A 113 17.92 0.20 11.42
C ASP A 113 17.70 -0.62 10.13
N SER A 114 17.95 -1.92 10.18
CA SER A 114 17.71 -2.81 9.04
C SER A 114 16.23 -2.91 8.65
N ILE A 115 15.31 -2.89 9.63
CA ILE A 115 13.86 -2.96 9.39
C ILE A 115 13.34 -1.64 8.83
N GLY A 116 13.89 -0.51 9.25
CA GLY A 116 13.56 0.82 8.73
C GLY A 116 13.69 0.92 7.21
N TYR A 117 14.70 0.27 6.61
CA TYR A 117 14.87 0.25 5.16
C TYR A 117 13.70 -0.43 4.42
N ILE A 118 13.05 -1.41 5.02
CA ILE A 118 11.89 -2.10 4.41
C ILE A 118 10.70 -1.15 4.34
N ILE A 119 10.49 -0.32 5.37
CA ILE A 119 9.43 0.69 5.37
C ILE A 119 9.70 1.74 4.28
N TYR A 120 10.90 2.31 4.25
CA TYR A 120 11.28 3.29 3.22
C TYR A 120 11.19 2.68 1.82
N GLY A 121 11.57 1.41 1.65
CA GLY A 121 11.43 0.67 0.40
C GLY A 121 9.97 0.52 -0.03
N SER A 122 9.06 0.24 0.90
CA SER A 122 7.63 0.10 0.61
C SER A 122 6.98 1.44 0.24
N VAL A 123 7.36 2.55 0.89
CA VAL A 123 6.96 3.90 0.50
C VAL A 123 7.51 4.26 -0.89
N GLY A 124 8.80 3.96 -1.14
CA GLY A 124 9.43 4.15 -2.44
C GLY A 124 8.69 3.40 -3.55
N LEU A 125 8.24 2.17 -3.29
CA LEU A 125 7.45 1.38 -4.22
C LEU A 125 6.11 2.05 -4.55
N ILE A 126 5.42 2.62 -3.57
CA ILE A 126 4.18 3.38 -3.79
C ILE A 126 4.44 4.57 -4.70
N VAL A 127 5.47 5.38 -4.39
CA VAL A 127 5.83 6.59 -5.17
C VAL A 127 6.18 6.22 -6.60
N LEU A 128 7.01 5.21 -6.79
CA LEU A 128 7.40 4.71 -8.13
C LEU A 128 6.17 4.26 -8.91
N TRP A 129 5.34 3.42 -8.30
CA TRP A 129 4.14 2.89 -8.97
C TRP A 129 3.12 3.99 -9.29
N ALA A 130 2.87 4.90 -8.34
CA ALA A 130 1.98 6.03 -8.56
C ALA A 130 2.43 6.92 -9.73
N SER A 131 3.74 7.10 -9.89
CA SER A 131 4.34 7.92 -10.95
C SER A 131 4.23 7.30 -12.34
N LEU A 132 4.09 5.99 -12.47
CA LEU A 132 4.09 5.29 -13.78
C LEU A 132 2.97 5.77 -14.71
N TRP A 133 1.77 5.97 -14.20
CA TRP A 133 0.65 6.42 -15.02
C TRP A 133 0.82 7.85 -15.55
N PRO A 134 1.01 8.88 -14.69
CA PRO A 134 1.14 10.25 -15.15
C PRO A 134 2.37 10.43 -16.07
N VAL A 135 3.50 9.78 -15.76
CA VAL A 135 4.68 9.81 -16.62
C VAL A 135 4.38 9.15 -17.98
N GLY A 136 3.70 8.02 -17.98
CA GLY A 136 3.29 7.36 -19.23
C GLY A 136 2.36 8.23 -20.08
N GLN A 137 1.46 9.00 -19.48
CA GLN A 137 0.59 9.95 -20.19
C GLN A 137 1.40 11.14 -20.76
N LEU A 138 2.34 11.68 -19.97
CA LEU A 138 3.24 12.74 -20.44
C LEU A 138 4.08 12.28 -21.64
N VAL A 139 4.67 11.10 -21.57
CA VAL A 139 5.47 10.55 -22.67
C VAL A 139 4.61 10.41 -23.94
N LYS A 140 3.36 9.90 -23.83
CA LYS A 140 2.44 9.80 -24.98
C LYS A 140 2.10 11.17 -25.57
N MET A 141 2.03 12.22 -24.76
CA MET A 141 1.74 13.59 -25.23
C MET A 141 2.89 14.17 -26.06
N PHE A 142 4.14 13.83 -25.72
CA PHE A 142 5.33 14.29 -26.44
C PHE A 142 5.74 13.40 -27.60
N MET A 143 5.20 12.17 -27.72
CA MET A 143 5.45 11.33 -28.89
C MET A 143 4.63 11.83 -30.08
N PRO A 144 5.25 12.17 -31.24
CA PRO A 144 4.51 12.52 -32.43
C PRO A 144 3.62 11.35 -32.86
N LYS A 145 2.34 11.62 -33.12
CA LYS A 145 1.44 10.63 -33.71
C LYS A 145 2.09 10.16 -35.02
N ARG A 146 2.58 8.93 -35.09
CA ARG A 146 2.93 8.30 -36.36
C ARG A 146 1.65 8.23 -37.17
N GLU A 147 1.53 9.12 -38.16
CA GLU A 147 0.52 8.95 -39.21
C GLU A 147 0.81 7.60 -39.88
N VAL A 148 -0.10 6.66 -39.66
CA VAL A 148 -0.11 5.43 -40.45
C VAL A 148 -0.53 5.87 -41.85
N ALA A 149 0.47 6.02 -42.73
CA ALA A 149 0.21 6.23 -44.15
C ALA A 149 -0.66 5.06 -44.64
N LYS A 150 -1.93 5.35 -44.94
CA LYS A 150 -2.80 4.44 -45.64
C LYS A 150 -2.31 4.42 -47.10
N ASN A 151 -1.56 3.39 -47.47
CA ASN A 151 -1.45 2.95 -48.85
C ASN A 151 -2.51 1.91 -49.11
#